data_0206491fbbef231cd70437d90c4c533b
#
_entry.id   0206491fbbef231cd70437d90c4c533b
#
_cell.length_a   1.000
_cell.length_b   1.000
_cell.length_c   1.000
_cell.angle_alpha   90.00
_cell.angle_beta   90.00
_cell.angle_gamma   90.00
#
_symmetry.space_group_name_H-M   'P 1'
#
loop_
_entity.id
_entity.type
_entity.pdbx_description
1 polymer ?
#
loop_
_entity_poly.entity_id
_entity_poly.type
_entity_poly.pdbx_seq_one_letter_code
_entity_poly.pdbx_strand_id
1 'polypeptide(L)'
;YRIGTQVASGSVTKNAEGKYNLKLTGLGDTVYAYIDGSKVTSYTDANPMLSGRVKISSNWTQVYADNLEIKTVKGGIPYATAMIDGQDDGVAYNGTWAINNPGGGSADNWYRTMSVSSTAGSSFTFTVDGSGFAIMGGNDGSAVIDVYVDGELKAENASTKAAPTRGEAYIMSDLTAGKHTIKIVLKSGTLNVDALNTIGERLAGADGAVTEILTELPTLEYY
;
A
#
# COMPACT_ATOMS: atom_id res chain seq x y z
N TYR A 1 -2.70 15.99 12.19
CA TYR A 1 -2.00 15.14 13.18
C TYR A 1 -2.96 14.02 13.57
N ARG A 2 -2.82 12.83 13.02
CA ARG A 2 -3.49 11.65 13.57
C ARG A 2 -2.55 11.06 14.63
N ILE A 3 -2.93 11.16 15.88
CA ILE A 3 -2.39 10.31 16.93
C ILE A 3 -3.01 8.94 16.67
N GLY A 4 -2.19 7.98 16.23
CA GLY A 4 -2.64 6.61 16.04
C GLY A 4 -3.11 6.01 17.37
N THR A 5 -4.00 5.04 17.31
CA THR A 5 -4.39 4.28 18.50
C THR A 5 -3.20 3.41 18.91
N GLN A 6 -2.81 3.49 20.17
CA GLN A 6 -1.79 2.60 20.72
C GLN A 6 -2.35 1.18 20.81
N VAL A 7 -1.75 0.25 20.09
CA VAL A 7 -2.18 -1.16 20.01
C VAL A 7 -1.35 -2.06 20.91
N ALA A 8 -0.14 -1.63 21.28
CA ALA A 8 0.72 -2.34 22.21
C ALA A 8 1.72 -1.39 22.86
N SER A 9 2.22 -1.76 24.02
CA SER A 9 3.29 -1.05 24.73
C SER A 9 4.14 -2.02 25.55
N GLY A 10 5.35 -1.61 25.87
CA GLY A 10 6.27 -2.38 26.70
C GLY A 10 7.39 -1.48 27.21
N SER A 11 8.11 -1.96 28.21
CA SER A 11 9.29 -1.29 28.75
C SER A 11 10.54 -2.02 28.29
N VAL A 12 11.55 -1.27 27.88
CA VAL A 12 12.84 -1.80 27.46
C VAL A 12 13.98 -1.05 28.12
N THR A 13 15.08 -1.74 28.32
CA THR A 13 16.31 -1.14 28.83
C THR A 13 17.22 -0.83 27.65
N LYS A 14 17.88 0.33 27.67
CA LYS A 14 18.89 0.68 26.67
C LYS A 14 20.03 -0.34 26.67
N ASN A 15 20.57 -0.61 25.50
CA ASN A 15 21.78 -1.43 25.35
C ASN A 15 23.00 -0.75 25.97
N ALA A 16 24.15 -1.41 25.97
CA ALA A 16 25.39 -0.90 26.56
C ALA A 16 25.86 0.45 25.96
N GLU A 17 25.43 0.77 24.73
CA GLU A 17 25.75 2.03 24.06
C GLU A 17 24.74 3.15 24.38
N GLY A 18 23.73 2.87 25.18
CA GLY A 18 22.66 3.81 25.48
C GLY A 18 21.65 4.01 24.34
N LYS A 19 21.63 3.11 23.38
CA LYS A 19 20.79 3.12 22.18
C LYS A 19 19.79 1.98 22.18
N TYR A 20 18.93 1.94 21.16
CA TYR A 20 18.05 0.84 20.85
C TYR A 20 18.18 0.49 19.36
N ASN A 21 18.27 -0.80 19.05
CA ASN A 21 18.08 -1.29 17.68
C ASN A 21 16.60 -1.64 17.52
N LEU A 22 15.88 -0.86 16.75
CA LEU A 22 14.45 -1.07 16.49
C LEU A 22 14.28 -1.80 15.17
N LYS A 23 13.47 -2.86 15.16
CA LYS A 23 13.06 -3.56 13.94
C LYS A 23 11.55 -3.71 13.93
N LEU A 24 10.92 -3.32 12.82
CA LEU A 24 9.52 -3.61 12.51
C LEU A 24 9.50 -4.57 11.32
N THR A 25 8.73 -5.63 11.42
CA THR A 25 8.54 -6.59 10.31
C THR A 25 7.04 -6.73 10.06
N GLY A 26 6.59 -6.39 8.86
CA GLY A 26 5.23 -6.65 8.41
C GLY A 26 5.19 -7.96 7.62
N LEU A 27 4.26 -8.84 7.96
CA LEU A 27 4.02 -10.09 7.25
C LEU A 27 2.51 -10.29 7.10
N GLY A 28 2.00 -9.98 5.92
CA GLY A 28 0.56 -9.98 5.67
C GLY A 28 -0.17 -8.96 6.54
N ASP A 29 -1.09 -9.44 7.35
CA ASP A 29 -1.90 -8.66 8.28
C ASP A 29 -1.21 -8.38 9.62
N THR A 30 -0.05 -8.98 9.86
CA THR A 30 0.60 -8.93 11.18
C THR A 30 1.91 -8.15 11.14
N VAL A 31 2.05 -7.22 12.08
CA VAL A 31 3.28 -6.47 12.32
C VAL A 31 3.94 -6.98 13.61
N TYR A 32 5.23 -7.24 13.53
CA TYR A 32 6.07 -7.65 14.65
C TYR A 32 7.05 -6.54 14.99
N ALA A 33 7.19 -6.22 16.26
CA ALA A 33 8.17 -5.27 16.76
C ALA A 33 9.27 -5.98 17.56
N TYR A 34 10.51 -5.58 17.29
CA TYR A 34 11.69 -6.11 17.96
C TYR A 34 12.51 -4.95 18.51
N ILE A 35 13.16 -5.17 19.64
CA ILE A 35 14.15 -4.28 20.21
C ILE A 35 15.37 -5.12 20.57
N ASP A 36 16.55 -4.69 20.10
CA ASP A 36 17.83 -5.38 20.28
C ASP A 36 17.74 -6.89 19.95
N GLY A 37 17.04 -7.20 18.83
CA GLY A 37 16.84 -8.56 18.35
C GLY A 37 15.75 -9.37 19.05
N SER A 38 15.23 -8.91 20.17
CA SER A 38 14.17 -9.60 20.90
C SER A 38 12.79 -9.11 20.48
N LYS A 39 11.88 -10.04 20.15
CA LYS A 39 10.48 -9.72 19.84
C LYS A 39 9.80 -9.16 21.09
N VAL A 40 9.29 -7.94 21.02
CA VAL A 40 8.63 -7.27 22.14
C VAL A 40 7.11 -7.30 22.03
N THR A 41 6.58 -7.29 20.82
CA THR A 41 5.13 -7.35 20.60
C THR A 41 4.80 -7.72 19.16
N SER A 42 3.53 -8.01 18.90
CA SER A 42 2.96 -8.12 17.56
C SER A 42 1.53 -7.61 17.56
N TYR A 43 1.07 -7.17 16.41
CA TYR A 43 -0.29 -6.71 16.18
C TYR A 43 -0.80 -7.24 14.84
N THR A 44 -2.01 -7.81 14.84
CA THR A 44 -2.70 -8.25 13.64
C THR A 44 -3.79 -7.24 13.30
N ASP A 45 -3.72 -6.70 12.09
CA ASP A 45 -4.68 -5.72 11.57
C ASP A 45 -5.70 -6.44 10.68
N ALA A 46 -6.98 -6.31 11.00
CA ALA A 46 -8.05 -6.90 10.20
C ALA A 46 -8.19 -6.25 8.80
N ASN A 47 -7.62 -5.05 8.63
CA ASN A 47 -7.64 -4.30 7.37
C ASN A 47 -6.25 -3.75 7.05
N PRO A 48 -5.24 -4.61 6.79
CA PRO A 48 -3.86 -4.19 6.65
C PRO A 48 -3.68 -3.28 5.43
N MET A 49 -2.88 -2.23 5.60
CA MET A 49 -2.34 -1.47 4.48
C MET A 49 -1.10 -2.20 3.96
N LEU A 50 -1.16 -2.69 2.73
CA LEU A 50 -0.07 -3.47 2.12
C LEU A 50 1.05 -2.60 1.57
N SER A 51 0.88 -1.29 1.56
CA SER A 51 1.89 -0.32 1.12
C SER A 51 1.86 0.93 1.96
N GLY A 52 2.95 1.67 1.95
CA GLY A 52 3.05 2.92 2.69
C GLY A 52 4.47 3.48 2.70
N ARG A 53 4.65 4.55 3.44
CA ARG A 53 5.95 5.18 3.67
C ARG A 53 6.41 4.91 5.10
N VAL A 54 7.70 4.70 5.27
CA VAL A 54 8.31 4.69 6.60
C VAL A 54 8.51 6.13 7.05
N LYS A 55 8.06 6.42 8.26
CA LYS A 55 8.28 7.71 8.91
C LYS A 55 8.83 7.49 10.31
N ILE A 56 9.92 8.15 10.64
CA ILE A 56 10.42 8.29 12.01
C ILE A 56 9.97 9.65 12.50
N SER A 57 9.25 9.68 13.60
CA SER A 57 8.82 10.95 14.21
C SER A 57 8.83 10.85 15.71
N SER A 58 9.08 11.97 16.37
CA SER A 58 8.94 12.12 17.80
C SER A 58 7.91 13.21 18.12
N ASN A 59 7.33 13.12 19.31
CA ASN A 59 6.39 14.08 19.84
C ASN A 59 7.07 14.87 20.94
N TRP A 60 7.41 16.14 20.69
CA TRP A 60 8.00 17.07 21.66
C TRP A 60 9.40 16.71 22.20
N THR A 61 9.99 15.61 21.78
CA THR A 61 11.31 15.16 22.22
C THR A 61 12.24 15.02 21.01
N GLN A 62 13.47 15.45 21.15
CA GLN A 62 14.48 15.25 20.12
C GLN A 62 14.85 13.76 20.06
N VAL A 63 14.75 13.18 18.85
CA VAL A 63 15.15 11.80 18.57
C VAL A 63 16.27 11.82 17.53
N TYR A 64 17.31 11.10 17.80
CA TYR A 64 18.38 10.83 16.84
C TYR A 64 18.17 9.42 16.32
N ALA A 65 18.11 9.27 15.00
CA ALA A 65 18.07 7.98 14.32
C ALA A 65 19.18 7.93 13.29
N ASP A 66 19.89 6.82 13.25
CA ASP A 66 20.92 6.53 12.26
C ASP A 66 20.72 5.11 11.69
N ASN A 67 21.44 4.78 10.65
CA ASN A 67 21.45 3.44 10.06
C ASN A 67 20.04 2.90 9.72
N LEU A 68 19.18 3.75 9.14
CA LEU A 68 17.88 3.29 8.66
C LEU A 68 18.08 2.29 7.51
N GLU A 69 17.60 1.09 7.72
CA GLU A 69 17.63 0.03 6.72
C GLU A 69 16.20 -0.41 6.43
N ILE A 70 15.84 -0.51 5.14
CA ILE A 70 14.54 -1.03 4.71
C ILE A 70 14.81 -2.26 3.86
N LYS A 71 14.24 -3.39 4.28
CA LYS A 71 14.40 -4.69 3.61
C LYS A 71 13.05 -5.26 3.27
N THR A 72 12.98 -5.93 2.13
CA THR A 72 11.79 -6.71 1.76
C THR A 72 11.81 -8.04 2.47
N VAL A 73 10.67 -8.41 3.06
CA VAL A 73 10.49 -9.71 3.69
C VAL A 73 9.83 -10.65 2.69
N LYS A 74 10.49 -11.76 2.34
CA LYS A 74 9.92 -12.81 1.50
C LYS A 74 9.05 -13.73 2.35
N GLY A 75 7.82 -13.95 1.94
CA GLY A 75 6.90 -14.78 2.73
C GLY A 75 5.66 -15.25 1.98
N GLY A 76 5.74 -15.43 0.66
CA GLY A 76 4.60 -15.93 -0.13
C GLY A 76 3.39 -14.97 -0.17
N ILE A 77 3.52 -13.77 0.37
CA ILE A 77 2.47 -12.74 0.43
C ILE A 77 2.78 -11.69 -0.64
N PRO A 78 1.77 -11.23 -1.42
CA PRO A 78 1.94 -10.14 -2.35
C PRO A 78 2.45 -8.90 -1.62
N TYR A 79 3.41 -8.20 -2.19
CA TYR A 79 3.94 -6.94 -1.65
C TYR A 79 3.95 -5.86 -2.73
N ALA A 80 3.69 -4.63 -2.33
CA ALA A 80 3.75 -3.51 -3.25
C ALA A 80 5.21 -3.13 -3.52
N THR A 81 5.56 -3.05 -4.81
CA THR A 81 6.89 -2.65 -5.27
C THR A 81 6.96 -1.20 -5.72
N ALA A 82 5.82 -0.64 -6.14
CA ALA A 82 5.68 0.76 -6.52
C ALA A 82 4.26 1.24 -6.21
N MET A 83 4.14 2.54 -5.98
CA MET A 83 2.86 3.23 -5.84
C MET A 83 2.88 4.48 -6.70
N ILE A 84 1.86 4.64 -7.52
CA ILE A 84 1.64 5.82 -8.37
C ILE A 84 0.39 6.55 -7.92
N ASP A 85 0.38 7.88 -8.11
CA ASP A 85 -0.81 8.70 -7.91
C ASP A 85 -1.91 8.25 -8.87
N GLY A 86 -3.17 8.18 -8.41
CA GLY A 86 -4.31 7.95 -9.28
C GLY A 86 -4.47 9.03 -10.37
N GLN A 87 -3.81 10.18 -10.24
CA GLN A 87 -3.80 11.27 -11.22
C GLN A 87 -2.46 11.42 -11.96
N ASP A 88 -1.58 10.42 -11.87
CA ASP A 88 -0.35 10.38 -12.68
C ASP A 88 -0.67 10.37 -14.18
N ASP A 89 0.20 10.97 -14.99
CA ASP A 89 0.05 11.04 -16.45
C ASP A 89 -0.05 9.65 -17.11
N GLY A 90 0.43 8.62 -16.44
CA GLY A 90 0.30 7.22 -16.86
C GLY A 90 -1.08 6.61 -16.60
N VAL A 91 -2.00 7.33 -15.96
CA VAL A 91 -3.37 6.87 -15.67
C VAL A 91 -4.36 7.58 -16.57
N ALA A 92 -4.93 6.85 -17.54
CA ALA A 92 -5.87 7.40 -18.51
C ALA A 92 -7.33 7.11 -18.08
N TYR A 93 -8.09 8.14 -17.79
CA TYR A 93 -9.50 8.09 -17.45
C TYR A 93 -10.39 8.24 -18.68
N ASN A 94 -11.51 7.50 -18.71
CA ASN A 94 -12.54 7.58 -19.74
C ASN A 94 -13.93 7.56 -19.08
N GLY A 95 -14.88 8.33 -19.63
CA GLY A 95 -16.22 8.49 -19.05
C GLY A 95 -16.28 9.62 -18.03
N THR A 96 -17.14 9.49 -17.03
CA THR A 96 -17.42 10.55 -16.05
C THR A 96 -16.64 10.33 -14.78
N TRP A 97 -15.68 11.20 -14.51
CA TRP A 97 -14.87 11.21 -13.30
C TRP A 97 -14.82 12.60 -12.69
N ALA A 98 -14.99 12.69 -11.38
CA ALA A 98 -14.62 13.87 -10.61
C ALA A 98 -13.16 13.72 -10.20
N ILE A 99 -12.30 14.54 -10.81
CA ILE A 99 -10.86 14.55 -10.57
C ILE A 99 -10.54 15.74 -9.67
N ASN A 100 -10.17 15.48 -8.44
CA ASN A 100 -9.76 16.50 -7.48
C ASN A 100 -8.27 16.79 -7.67
N ASN A 101 -7.95 17.96 -8.14
CA ASN A 101 -6.58 18.42 -8.33
C ASN A 101 -5.82 18.52 -6.99
N PRO A 102 -4.47 18.55 -7.04
CA PRO A 102 -3.66 18.79 -5.85
C PRO A 102 -4.16 19.99 -5.04
N GLY A 103 -4.49 19.78 -3.77
CA GLY A 103 -5.10 20.78 -2.89
C GLY A 103 -6.63 20.68 -2.74
N GLY A 104 -7.32 19.94 -3.60
CA GLY A 104 -8.76 19.66 -3.49
C GLY A 104 -9.09 18.34 -2.78
N GLY A 105 -8.12 17.43 -2.71
CA GLY A 105 -8.26 16.20 -1.96
C GLY A 105 -8.05 16.41 -0.45
N SER A 106 -8.51 15.46 0.36
CA SER A 106 -8.22 15.44 1.80
C SER A 106 -6.71 15.40 2.04
N ALA A 107 -6.23 16.08 3.06
CA ALA A 107 -4.84 15.96 3.52
C ALA A 107 -4.48 14.51 3.90
N ASP A 108 -5.48 13.67 4.06
CA ASP A 108 -5.35 12.25 4.40
C ASP A 108 -5.16 11.34 3.17
N ASN A 109 -5.37 11.82 1.94
CA ASN A 109 -5.14 11.05 0.72
C ASN A 109 -3.66 10.98 0.36
N TRP A 110 -3.26 9.94 -0.38
CA TRP A 110 -1.94 9.89 -1.01
C TRP A 110 -1.83 11.05 -2.00
N TYR A 111 -0.71 11.73 -2.04
CA TYR A 111 -0.46 12.89 -2.91
C TYR A 111 -1.52 14.01 -2.81
N ARG A 112 -2.50 13.90 -1.90
CA ARG A 112 -3.62 14.83 -1.69
C ARG A 112 -4.57 14.91 -2.89
N THR A 113 -4.68 13.85 -3.65
CA THR A 113 -5.52 13.73 -4.83
C THR A 113 -6.57 12.64 -4.64
N MET A 114 -7.62 12.66 -5.45
CA MET A 114 -8.63 11.62 -5.50
C MET A 114 -9.38 11.72 -6.82
N SER A 115 -9.61 10.59 -7.48
CA SER A 115 -10.49 10.47 -8.62
C SER A 115 -11.70 9.63 -8.24
N VAL A 116 -12.91 10.12 -8.52
CA VAL A 116 -14.16 9.47 -8.10
C VAL A 116 -15.11 9.32 -9.26
N SER A 117 -15.72 8.14 -9.39
CA SER A 117 -16.83 7.91 -10.30
C SER A 117 -17.93 7.08 -9.65
N SER A 118 -19.20 7.45 -9.96
CA SER A 118 -20.39 6.66 -9.68
C SER A 118 -21.17 6.34 -10.96
N THR A 119 -20.57 6.61 -12.14
CA THR A 119 -21.23 6.42 -13.43
C THR A 119 -20.80 5.09 -14.04
N ALA A 120 -21.72 4.17 -14.18
CA ALA A 120 -21.48 2.88 -14.85
C ALA A 120 -20.91 3.08 -16.25
N GLY A 121 -19.92 2.26 -16.63
CA GLY A 121 -19.18 2.38 -17.88
C GLY A 121 -17.97 3.31 -17.82
N SER A 122 -17.84 4.14 -16.79
CA SER A 122 -16.60 4.90 -16.57
C SER A 122 -15.43 3.94 -16.34
N SER A 123 -14.27 4.27 -16.85
CA SER A 123 -13.10 3.37 -16.78
C SER A 123 -11.81 4.16 -16.60
N PHE A 124 -10.77 3.48 -16.18
CA PHE A 124 -9.40 3.99 -16.24
C PHE A 124 -8.43 2.87 -16.63
N THR A 125 -7.31 3.28 -17.20
CA THR A 125 -6.27 2.38 -17.69
C THR A 125 -4.92 2.85 -17.18
N PHE A 126 -4.08 1.91 -16.76
CA PHE A 126 -2.71 2.16 -16.29
C PHE A 126 -1.82 0.96 -16.59
N THR A 127 -0.52 1.11 -16.41
CA THR A 127 0.46 0.05 -16.62
C THR A 127 1.13 -0.31 -15.30
N VAL A 128 1.33 -1.61 -15.09
CA VAL A 128 2.13 -2.14 -13.97
C VAL A 128 3.27 -2.99 -14.51
N ASP A 129 4.38 -3.06 -13.77
CA ASP A 129 5.48 -3.98 -14.04
C ASP A 129 5.66 -4.88 -12.81
N GLY A 130 4.98 -6.02 -12.82
CA GLY A 130 4.89 -6.89 -11.66
C GLY A 130 3.95 -8.07 -11.90
N SER A 131 3.50 -8.70 -10.83
CA SER A 131 2.56 -9.83 -10.85
C SER A 131 1.15 -9.45 -10.38
N GLY A 132 0.84 -8.16 -10.34
CA GLY A 132 -0.48 -7.69 -9.95
C GLY A 132 -0.53 -6.20 -9.64
N PHE A 133 -1.68 -5.78 -9.13
CA PHE A 133 -1.95 -4.40 -8.76
C PHE A 133 -2.94 -4.32 -7.60
N ALA A 134 -2.98 -3.16 -6.95
CA ALA A 134 -4.05 -2.82 -6.02
C ALA A 134 -4.58 -1.41 -6.30
N ILE A 135 -5.90 -1.22 -6.09
CA ILE A 135 -6.57 0.07 -6.10
C ILE A 135 -6.64 0.56 -4.66
N MET A 136 -6.06 1.72 -4.40
CA MET A 136 -5.99 2.34 -3.09
C MET A 136 -6.95 3.51 -3.00
N GLY A 137 -7.59 3.69 -1.85
CA GLY A 137 -8.46 4.82 -1.56
C GLY A 137 -9.56 4.44 -0.58
N GLY A 138 -10.10 5.44 0.13
CA GLY A 138 -11.27 5.24 0.99
C GLY A 138 -12.49 4.87 0.17
N ASN A 139 -12.95 3.64 0.28
CA ASN A 139 -14.10 3.10 -0.44
C ASN A 139 -15.12 2.53 0.53
N ASP A 140 -16.40 2.57 0.16
CA ASP A 140 -17.50 2.01 0.95
C ASP A 140 -17.79 0.53 0.63
N GLY A 141 -17.10 -0.02 -0.38
CA GLY A 141 -17.29 -1.38 -0.86
C GLY A 141 -18.51 -1.55 -1.79
N SER A 142 -19.12 -0.46 -2.23
CA SER A 142 -20.27 -0.53 -3.13
C SER A 142 -19.91 -0.75 -4.59
N ALA A 143 -18.66 -0.46 -4.98
CA ALA A 143 -18.25 -0.55 -6.38
C ALA A 143 -18.14 -2.00 -6.83
N VAL A 144 -18.72 -2.26 -7.99
CA VAL A 144 -18.55 -3.49 -8.77
C VAL A 144 -17.83 -3.13 -10.05
N ILE A 145 -16.77 -3.87 -10.37
CA ILE A 145 -15.87 -3.57 -11.47
C ILE A 145 -15.62 -4.77 -12.38
N ASP A 146 -15.38 -4.51 -13.66
CA ASP A 146 -14.71 -5.47 -14.55
C ASP A 146 -13.23 -5.12 -14.64
N VAL A 147 -12.39 -6.14 -14.60
CA VAL A 147 -10.94 -6.01 -14.68
C VAL A 147 -10.44 -6.67 -15.97
N TYR A 148 -9.77 -5.88 -16.77
CA TYR A 148 -9.10 -6.37 -17.98
C TYR A 148 -7.58 -6.25 -17.77
N VAL A 149 -6.87 -7.29 -18.18
CA VAL A 149 -5.41 -7.35 -18.23
C VAL A 149 -4.99 -7.66 -19.66
N ASP A 150 -4.19 -6.79 -20.25
CA ASP A 150 -3.71 -6.91 -21.63
C ASP A 150 -4.84 -7.10 -22.66
N GLY A 151 -5.98 -6.47 -22.39
CA GLY A 151 -7.17 -6.53 -23.24
C GLY A 151 -8.11 -7.71 -22.94
N GLU A 152 -7.70 -8.67 -22.12
CA GLU A 152 -8.54 -9.82 -21.72
C GLU A 152 -9.29 -9.56 -20.42
N LEU A 153 -10.57 -9.93 -20.38
CA LEU A 153 -11.37 -9.87 -19.15
C LEU A 153 -10.88 -10.95 -18.17
N LYS A 154 -10.27 -10.52 -17.06
CA LYS A 154 -9.76 -11.42 -16.01
C LYS A 154 -10.67 -11.55 -14.81
N ALA A 155 -11.43 -10.50 -14.49
CA ALA A 155 -12.45 -10.56 -13.46
C ALA A 155 -13.69 -9.80 -13.94
N GLU A 156 -14.83 -10.48 -13.94
CA GLU A 156 -16.13 -9.92 -14.28
C GLU A 156 -16.95 -9.68 -13.02
N ASN A 157 -17.57 -8.49 -12.93
CA ASN A 157 -18.41 -8.10 -11.78
C ASN A 157 -17.71 -8.31 -10.41
N ALA A 158 -16.41 -8.04 -10.36
CA ALA A 158 -15.64 -8.13 -9.13
C ALA A 158 -16.08 -7.06 -8.14
N SER A 159 -16.34 -7.45 -6.90
CA SER A 159 -16.69 -6.52 -5.83
C SER A 159 -15.43 -5.89 -5.23
N THR A 160 -15.47 -4.59 -5.01
CA THR A 160 -14.49 -3.94 -4.15
C THR A 160 -14.83 -4.20 -2.68
N LYS A 161 -13.88 -3.98 -1.80
CA LYS A 161 -14.11 -4.03 -0.35
C LYS A 161 -14.18 -2.62 0.25
N ALA A 162 -14.88 -2.49 1.37
CA ALA A 162 -14.80 -1.29 2.17
C ALA A 162 -13.35 -1.10 2.65
N ALA A 163 -12.81 0.07 2.44
CA ALA A 163 -11.45 0.41 2.78
C ALA A 163 -11.38 1.79 3.44
N PRO A 164 -10.56 1.97 4.49
CA PRO A 164 -10.32 3.29 5.06
C PRO A 164 -9.58 4.17 4.05
N THR A 165 -9.49 5.46 4.35
CA THR A 165 -8.61 6.39 3.62
C THR A 165 -7.21 5.78 3.49
N ARG A 166 -6.64 5.77 2.28
CA ARG A 166 -5.37 5.09 1.94
C ARG A 166 -5.40 3.57 2.05
N GLY A 167 -6.57 2.98 2.28
CA GLY A 167 -6.75 1.54 2.31
C GLY A 167 -6.82 0.93 0.92
N GLU A 168 -6.70 -0.37 0.86
CA GLU A 168 -6.82 -1.16 -0.36
C GLU A 168 -8.29 -1.52 -0.60
N ALA A 169 -8.86 -1.07 -1.72
CA ALA A 169 -10.22 -1.38 -2.11
C ALA A 169 -10.34 -2.62 -3.01
N TYR A 170 -9.31 -2.90 -3.80
CA TYR A 170 -9.24 -4.07 -4.66
C TYR A 170 -7.78 -4.50 -4.87
N ILE A 171 -7.53 -5.78 -4.96
CA ILE A 171 -6.22 -6.36 -5.28
C ILE A 171 -6.37 -7.52 -6.27
N MET A 172 -5.45 -7.59 -7.21
CA MET A 172 -5.20 -8.76 -8.07
C MET A 172 -3.71 -9.05 -8.04
N SER A 173 -3.30 -10.26 -7.64
CA SER A 173 -1.90 -10.58 -7.33
C SER A 173 -1.37 -11.86 -8.00
N ASP A 174 -2.13 -12.42 -8.92
CA ASP A 174 -1.80 -13.72 -9.52
C ASP A 174 -1.53 -13.62 -11.04
N LEU A 175 -1.04 -12.44 -11.48
CA LEU A 175 -0.58 -12.23 -12.85
C LEU A 175 0.82 -12.84 -13.04
N THR A 176 1.14 -13.17 -14.26
CA THR A 176 2.53 -13.50 -14.65
C THR A 176 3.41 -12.28 -14.37
N ALA A 177 4.62 -12.45 -13.85
CA ALA A 177 5.52 -11.32 -13.66
C ALA A 177 5.87 -10.66 -14.99
N GLY A 178 5.76 -9.33 -15.06
CA GLY A 178 6.04 -8.54 -16.25
C GLY A 178 5.18 -7.28 -16.38
N LYS A 179 5.28 -6.65 -17.55
CA LYS A 179 4.49 -5.46 -17.85
C LYS A 179 3.08 -5.87 -18.29
N HIS A 180 2.10 -5.25 -17.64
CA HIS A 180 0.69 -5.44 -17.97
C HIS A 180 -0.01 -4.10 -18.12
N THR A 181 -0.93 -4.05 -19.09
CA THR A 181 -1.88 -2.95 -19.21
C THR A 181 -3.18 -3.35 -18.52
N ILE A 182 -3.52 -2.61 -17.48
CA ILE A 182 -4.71 -2.85 -16.67
C ILE A 182 -5.78 -1.86 -17.07
N LYS A 183 -7.00 -2.34 -17.33
CA LYS A 183 -8.18 -1.49 -17.50
C LYS A 183 -9.25 -1.91 -16.51
N ILE A 184 -9.75 -0.95 -15.78
CA ILE A 184 -10.86 -1.11 -14.82
C ILE A 184 -12.09 -0.43 -15.40
N VAL A 185 -13.22 -1.11 -15.39
CA VAL A 185 -14.52 -0.57 -15.81
C VAL A 185 -15.49 -0.64 -14.65
N LEU A 186 -16.03 0.49 -14.24
CA LEU A 186 -17.06 0.55 -13.20
C LEU A 186 -18.39 0.03 -13.75
N LYS A 187 -18.98 -0.95 -13.09
CA LYS A 187 -20.28 -1.53 -13.43
C LYS A 187 -21.41 -0.90 -12.60
N SER A 188 -21.15 -0.67 -11.32
CA SER A 188 -22.12 -0.05 -10.39
C SER A 188 -21.40 0.46 -9.14
N GLY A 189 -22.11 1.20 -8.30
CA GLY A 189 -21.61 1.75 -7.04
C GLY A 189 -20.69 2.95 -7.24
N THR A 190 -19.89 3.27 -6.25
CA THR A 190 -18.93 4.39 -6.25
C THR A 190 -17.53 3.89 -6.07
N LEU A 191 -16.65 4.24 -7.00
CA LEU A 191 -15.23 3.90 -6.95
C LEU A 191 -14.38 5.14 -6.73
N ASN A 192 -13.60 5.10 -5.66
CA ASN A 192 -12.59 6.10 -5.32
C ASN A 192 -11.20 5.54 -5.66
N VAL A 193 -10.44 6.29 -6.42
CA VAL A 193 -9.06 5.97 -6.80
C VAL A 193 -8.15 7.08 -6.28
N ASP A 194 -7.41 6.80 -5.23
CA ASP A 194 -6.43 7.68 -4.60
C ASP A 194 -5.03 7.40 -5.17
N ALA A 195 -4.63 6.14 -5.12
CA ALA A 195 -3.37 5.67 -5.67
C ALA A 195 -3.51 4.24 -6.21
N LEU A 196 -2.53 3.81 -6.97
CA LEU A 196 -2.43 2.47 -7.54
C LEU A 196 -1.09 1.85 -7.13
N ASN A 197 -1.14 0.62 -6.64
CA ASN A 197 0.06 -0.13 -6.31
C ASN A 197 0.40 -1.14 -7.39
N THR A 198 1.68 -1.27 -7.72
CA THR A 198 2.21 -2.45 -8.41
C THR A 198 2.54 -3.52 -7.38
N ILE A 199 2.08 -4.72 -7.61
CA ILE A 199 2.38 -5.88 -6.76
C ILE A 199 3.53 -6.66 -7.38
N GLY A 200 4.55 -6.92 -6.57
CA GLY A 200 5.70 -7.71 -6.97
C GLY A 200 5.39 -9.21 -7.11
N GLU A 201 6.31 -9.93 -7.70
CA GLU A 201 6.21 -11.38 -7.82
C GLU A 201 6.11 -12.03 -6.44
N ARG A 202 5.21 -12.99 -6.29
CA ARG A 202 5.18 -13.88 -5.13
C ARG A 202 6.47 -14.68 -5.10
N LEU A 203 7.39 -14.28 -4.25
CA LEU A 203 8.60 -15.04 -4.05
C LEU A 203 8.23 -16.29 -3.24
N ALA A 204 8.27 -17.44 -3.89
CA ALA A 204 8.10 -18.71 -3.20
C ALA A 204 9.15 -18.80 -2.08
N GLY A 205 8.71 -18.67 -0.84
CA GLY A 205 9.52 -18.91 0.34
C GLY A 205 9.26 -20.32 0.83
N ALA A 206 10.29 -21.05 1.19
CA ALA A 206 10.13 -22.22 2.01
C ALA A 206 9.54 -21.80 3.36
N ASP A 207 8.67 -22.63 3.92
CA ASP A 207 7.91 -22.44 5.14
C ASP A 207 8.61 -21.59 6.21
N GLY A 208 8.14 -20.36 6.42
CA GLY A 208 8.56 -19.51 7.53
C GLY A 208 9.95 -18.88 7.46
N ALA A 209 10.73 -19.14 6.43
CA ALA A 209 12.04 -18.51 6.25
C ALA A 209 11.87 -17.10 5.67
N VAL A 210 12.04 -16.11 6.51
CA VAL A 210 12.16 -14.71 6.09
C VAL A 210 13.52 -14.52 5.42
N THR A 211 13.52 -14.36 4.09
CA THR A 211 14.72 -13.98 3.36
C THR A 211 14.70 -12.46 3.16
N GLU A 212 15.61 -11.75 3.76
CA GLU A 212 15.74 -10.30 3.63
C GLU A 212 16.43 -9.97 2.30
N ILE A 213 15.83 -9.07 1.51
CA ILE A 213 16.45 -8.50 0.33
C ILE A 213 16.69 -7.02 0.61
N LEU A 214 17.92 -6.58 0.43
CA LEU A 214 18.26 -5.15 0.41
C LEU A 214 17.60 -4.52 -0.83
N THR A 215 16.73 -3.55 -0.60
CA THR A 215 16.31 -2.61 -1.64
C THR A 215 17.16 -1.35 -1.49
N GLU A 216 17.77 -0.87 -2.56
CA GLU A 216 18.40 0.44 -2.56
C GLU A 216 17.32 1.48 -2.27
N LEU A 217 17.55 2.30 -1.25
CA LEU A 217 16.64 3.39 -0.90
C LEU A 217 16.71 4.46 -1.98
N PRO A 218 15.56 4.92 -2.51
CA PRO A 218 15.54 6.16 -3.25
C PRO A 218 16.02 7.29 -2.32
N THR A 219 16.80 8.20 -2.86
CA THR A 219 17.36 9.36 -2.15
C THR A 219 16.27 10.06 -1.34
N LEU A 220 16.52 10.22 -0.03
CA LEU A 220 15.62 10.98 0.85
C LEU A 220 15.62 12.44 0.41
N GLU A 221 14.53 12.90 -0.19
CA GLU A 221 14.30 14.32 -0.37
C GLU A 221 13.67 14.89 0.90
N TYR A 222 14.35 15.87 1.50
CA TYR A 222 13.83 16.63 2.64
C TYR A 222 12.90 17.72 2.08
N TYR A 223 11.66 17.72 2.53
CA TYR A 223 10.71 18.83 2.35
C TYR A 223 10.43 19.48 3.70
#